data_e1dadce75b904c22b2fea4a247c3c4de
#
_entry.id   e1dadce75b904c22b2fea4a247c3c4de
#
_cell.length_a   1.000
_cell.length_b   1.000
_cell.length_c   1.000
_cell.angle_alpha   90.00
_cell.angle_beta   90.00
_cell.angle_gamma   90.00
#
_symmetry.space_group_name_H-M   'P 1'
#
loop_
_entity.id
_entity.type
_entity.pdbx_description
1 polymer ?
#
loop_
_entity_poly.entity_id
_entity_poly.type
_entity_poly.pdbx_seq_one_letter_code
_entity_poly.pdbx_strand_id
1 'polypeptide(L)'
;YKMKAIKKLPLFVLALLFLVSCQAKPATDDTDSDVSIVEWERSDLYTDADIQAAMDAVMTYFETEFKGCTLTQLCYPGDASADLFTEWAEECEADEAIVLYSSFDTDASGGDGSLEPNTTYDDFQWILVRDNGGTWEVKTYGYG
;
A
#
# COMPACT_ATOMS: atom_id res chain seq x y z
N TYR A 1 -8.13 73.33 14.46
CA TYR A 1 -8.49 72.13 13.70
C TYR A 1 -7.68 70.96 14.24
N LYS A 2 -8.35 70.12 14.99
CA LYS A 2 -7.70 68.94 15.54
C LYS A 2 -7.70 67.81 14.51
N MET A 3 -6.59 67.55 13.89
CA MET A 3 -6.42 66.33 13.14
C MET A 3 -6.31 65.15 14.12
N LYS A 4 -7.27 64.26 14.06
CA LYS A 4 -7.18 62.99 14.77
C LYS A 4 -6.17 62.12 14.08
N ALA A 5 -5.08 61.85 14.78
CA ALA A 5 -4.10 60.87 14.35
C ALA A 5 -4.77 59.47 14.31
N ILE A 6 -4.89 58.95 13.12
CA ILE A 6 -5.29 57.58 12.92
C ILE A 6 -4.11 56.70 13.37
N LYS A 7 -4.24 56.09 14.51
CA LYS A 7 -3.31 55.07 14.94
C LYS A 7 -3.43 53.91 13.96
N LYS A 8 -2.43 53.79 13.12
CA LYS A 8 -2.25 52.61 12.32
C LYS A 8 -1.99 51.45 13.28
N LEU A 9 -2.99 50.61 13.41
CA LEU A 9 -2.86 49.31 14.05
C LEU A 9 -1.89 48.48 13.21
N PRO A 10 -0.80 47.93 13.74
CA PRO A 10 0.04 47.03 12.99
C PRO A 10 -0.79 45.76 12.73
N LEU A 11 -1.03 45.53 11.46
CA LEU A 11 -1.57 44.28 10.99
C LEU A 11 -0.53 43.20 11.35
N PHE A 12 -0.76 42.57 12.49
CA PHE A 12 -0.04 41.34 12.83
C PHE A 12 -0.51 40.31 11.81
N VAL A 13 0.22 40.19 10.71
CA VAL A 13 0.11 39.05 9.83
C VAL A 13 0.68 37.87 10.66
N LEU A 14 -0.22 37.25 11.37
CA LEU A 14 0.04 35.93 11.94
C LEU A 14 0.21 34.99 10.75
N ALA A 15 1.43 34.84 10.29
CA ALA A 15 1.80 33.76 9.39
C ALA A 15 1.52 32.48 10.14
N LEU A 16 0.32 31.96 9.95
CA LEU A 16 0.03 30.59 10.33
C LEU A 16 0.89 29.71 9.45
N LEU A 17 2.06 29.37 9.95
CA LEU A 17 2.83 28.26 9.43
C LEU A 17 1.93 27.03 9.61
N PHE A 18 1.21 26.70 8.54
CA PHE A 18 0.71 25.36 8.38
C PHE A 18 1.94 24.46 8.21
N LEU A 19 2.45 23.99 9.31
CA LEU A 19 3.20 22.76 9.31
C LEU A 19 2.20 21.70 8.83
N VAL A 20 2.19 21.50 7.52
CA VAL A 20 1.67 20.25 6.98
C VAL A 20 2.61 19.18 7.49
N SER A 21 2.38 18.80 8.72
CA SER A 21 2.83 17.53 9.22
C SER A 21 2.10 16.50 8.39
N CYS A 22 2.80 15.82 7.51
CA CYS A 22 2.35 14.53 7.01
C CYS A 22 2.26 13.61 8.22
N GLN A 23 1.19 13.76 8.97
CA GLN A 23 0.76 12.71 9.86
C GLN A 23 0.09 11.69 8.96
N ALA A 24 0.79 10.59 8.72
CA ALA A 24 0.16 9.37 8.31
C ALA A 24 -1.05 9.18 9.23
N LYS A 25 -2.24 9.27 8.66
CA LYS A 25 -3.44 8.93 9.41
C LYS A 25 -3.23 7.50 9.88
N PRO A 26 -3.22 7.20 11.19
CA PRO A 26 -3.27 5.82 11.62
C PRO A 26 -4.57 5.27 11.03
N ALA A 27 -4.48 4.29 10.14
CA ALA A 27 -5.60 3.48 9.78
C ALA A 27 -6.07 2.85 11.08
N THR A 28 -7.19 3.33 11.59
CA THR A 28 -7.86 2.72 12.73
C THR A 28 -8.54 1.46 12.20
N ASP A 29 -7.77 0.42 12.08
CA ASP A 29 -8.31 -0.92 12.09
C ASP A 29 -7.48 -1.72 13.09
N ASP A 30 -8.16 -2.27 14.10
CA ASP A 30 -7.62 -3.09 15.17
C ASP A 30 -7.16 -4.46 14.63
N THR A 31 -6.37 -4.46 13.59
CA THR A 31 -5.61 -5.63 13.20
C THR A 31 -4.17 -5.36 13.60
N ASP A 32 -3.74 -6.09 14.60
CA ASP A 32 -2.39 -6.09 15.16
C ASP A 32 -1.38 -6.67 14.14
N SER A 33 -1.36 -6.08 12.95
CA SER A 33 -0.37 -6.38 11.93
C SER A 33 0.56 -5.20 11.79
N ASP A 34 1.80 -5.38 12.23
CA ASP A 34 2.89 -4.41 12.07
C ASP A 34 3.32 -4.21 10.61
N VAL A 35 2.43 -4.49 9.65
CA VAL A 35 2.70 -4.34 8.22
C VAL A 35 2.66 -2.87 7.85
N SER A 36 3.75 -2.35 7.33
CA SER A 36 3.82 -1.01 6.79
C SER A 36 3.18 -0.96 5.40
N ILE A 37 2.07 -0.26 5.27
CA ILE A 37 1.46 0.02 3.98
C ILE A 37 2.09 1.29 3.42
N VAL A 38 2.74 1.19 2.27
CA VAL A 38 3.31 2.36 1.59
C VAL A 38 2.16 3.18 0.99
N GLU A 39 2.11 4.46 1.31
CA GLU A 39 1.13 5.37 0.70
C GLU A 39 1.34 5.41 -0.82
N TRP A 40 0.25 5.39 -1.57
CA TRP A 40 0.26 5.48 -3.02
C TRP A 40 -0.35 6.79 -3.51
N GLU A 41 0.08 7.23 -4.67
CA GLU A 41 -0.56 8.33 -5.36
C GLU A 41 -1.94 7.89 -5.87
N ARG A 42 -2.82 8.85 -6.07
CA ARG A 42 -4.14 8.59 -6.63
C ARG A 42 -4.03 7.78 -7.92
N SER A 43 -4.74 6.66 -7.97
CA SER A 43 -4.87 5.84 -9.17
C SER A 43 -6.08 6.28 -10.00
N ASP A 44 -5.91 6.27 -11.31
CA ASP A 44 -7.00 6.40 -12.28
C ASP A 44 -7.56 5.03 -12.71
N LEU A 45 -6.86 3.94 -12.33
CA LEU A 45 -7.24 2.57 -12.65
C LEU A 45 -8.14 1.95 -11.57
N TYR A 46 -7.83 2.20 -10.32
CA TYR A 46 -8.49 1.60 -9.16
C TYR A 46 -8.82 2.66 -8.11
N THR A 47 -9.91 2.46 -7.40
CA THR A 47 -10.23 3.25 -6.22
C THR A 47 -9.29 2.88 -5.07
N ASP A 48 -9.14 3.77 -4.09
CA ASP A 48 -8.37 3.44 -2.88
C ASP A 48 -8.94 2.23 -2.15
N ALA A 49 -10.27 2.05 -2.17
CA ALA A 49 -10.92 0.89 -1.61
C ALA A 49 -10.58 -0.41 -2.36
N ASP A 50 -10.44 -0.37 -3.68
CA ASP A 50 -10.02 -1.51 -4.48
C ASP A 50 -8.58 -1.92 -4.16
N ILE A 51 -7.68 -0.96 -4.05
CA ILE A 51 -6.27 -1.19 -3.73
C ILE A 51 -6.14 -1.74 -2.30
N GLN A 52 -6.86 -1.15 -1.35
CA GLN A 52 -6.88 -1.63 0.03
C GLN A 52 -7.42 -3.06 0.13
N ALA A 53 -8.49 -3.38 -0.60
CA ALA A 53 -9.04 -4.72 -0.63
C ALA A 53 -8.06 -5.75 -1.21
N ALA A 54 -7.27 -5.37 -2.21
CA ALA A 54 -6.20 -6.22 -2.74
C ALA A 54 -5.09 -6.44 -1.70
N MET A 55 -4.70 -5.41 -0.96
CA MET A 55 -3.72 -5.53 0.13
C MET A 55 -4.22 -6.43 1.25
N ASP A 56 -5.48 -6.29 1.65
CA ASP A 56 -6.12 -7.15 2.66
C ASP A 56 -6.13 -8.62 2.22
N ALA A 57 -6.36 -8.88 0.94
CA ALA A 57 -6.31 -10.24 0.38
C ALA A 57 -4.90 -10.84 0.46
N VAL A 58 -3.86 -10.06 0.19
CA VAL A 58 -2.46 -10.49 0.34
C VAL A 58 -2.14 -10.78 1.80
N MET A 59 -2.51 -9.89 2.71
CA MET A 59 -2.25 -10.08 4.15
C MET A 59 -2.90 -11.35 4.68
N THR A 60 -4.16 -11.60 4.33
CA THR A 60 -4.88 -12.81 4.71
C THR A 60 -4.24 -14.07 4.14
N TYR A 61 -3.85 -14.03 2.86
CA TYR A 61 -3.18 -15.15 2.21
C TYR A 61 -1.83 -15.44 2.86
N PHE A 62 -1.05 -14.39 3.12
CA PHE A 62 0.27 -14.49 3.74
C PHE A 62 0.21 -15.13 5.13
N GLU A 63 -0.70 -14.69 5.99
CA GLU A 63 -0.91 -15.28 7.32
C GLU A 63 -1.23 -16.77 7.26
N THR A 64 -1.97 -17.19 6.26
CA THR A 64 -2.40 -18.58 6.11
C THR A 64 -1.32 -19.48 5.51
N GLU A 65 -0.63 -19.00 4.47
CA GLU A 65 0.23 -19.83 3.62
C GLU A 65 1.73 -19.66 3.88
N PHE A 66 2.15 -18.52 4.42
CA PHE A 66 3.56 -18.19 4.66
C PHE A 66 3.96 -18.40 6.13
N LYS A 67 3.85 -19.63 6.61
CA LYS A 67 4.24 -19.96 7.98
C LYS A 67 5.74 -19.73 8.21
N GLY A 68 6.10 -19.18 9.37
CA GLY A 68 7.49 -18.84 9.69
C GLY A 68 8.02 -17.61 8.96
N CYS A 69 7.15 -16.83 8.34
CA CYS A 69 7.46 -15.57 7.69
C CYS A 69 6.67 -14.43 8.32
N THR A 70 7.26 -13.24 8.29
CA THR A 70 6.62 -12.01 8.78
C THR A 70 6.57 -10.99 7.67
N LEU A 71 5.36 -10.65 7.23
CA LEU A 71 5.15 -9.60 6.23
C LEU A 71 5.46 -8.25 6.88
N THR A 72 6.36 -7.48 6.27
CA THR A 72 6.82 -6.20 6.83
C THR A 72 6.34 -5.00 6.05
N GLN A 73 6.14 -5.12 4.74
CA GLN A 73 5.72 -4.02 3.89
C GLN A 73 4.86 -4.50 2.72
N LEU A 74 3.87 -3.68 2.35
CA LEU A 74 3.11 -3.81 1.11
C LEU A 74 3.11 -2.49 0.34
N CYS A 75 3.20 -2.57 -0.99
CA CYS A 75 3.25 -1.43 -1.88
C CYS A 75 2.39 -1.66 -3.14
N TYR A 76 1.62 -0.63 -3.50
CA TYR A 76 1.02 -0.50 -4.82
C TYR A 76 1.98 0.27 -5.73
N PRO A 77 2.42 -0.30 -6.89
CA PRO A 77 3.46 0.30 -7.71
C PRO A 77 3.00 1.52 -8.51
N GLY A 78 1.70 1.81 -8.54
CA GLY A 78 1.11 2.91 -9.28
C GLY A 78 0.66 2.55 -10.70
N ASP A 79 0.02 3.50 -11.35
CA ASP A 79 -0.59 3.33 -12.68
C ASP A 79 0.45 3.19 -13.81
N ALA A 80 1.71 3.54 -13.55
CA ALA A 80 2.80 3.28 -14.48
C ALA A 80 2.99 1.79 -14.80
N SER A 81 2.47 0.91 -13.94
CA SER A 81 2.49 -0.55 -14.12
C SER A 81 1.23 -1.10 -14.81
N ALA A 82 0.39 -0.25 -15.40
CA ALA A 82 -0.87 -0.65 -16.05
C ALA A 82 -0.68 -1.73 -17.13
N ASP A 83 0.39 -1.67 -17.90
CA ASP A 83 0.68 -2.67 -18.92
C ASP A 83 0.93 -4.05 -18.31
N LEU A 84 1.65 -4.10 -17.19
CA LEU A 84 1.87 -5.33 -16.45
C LEU A 84 0.57 -5.92 -15.91
N PHE A 85 -0.34 -5.08 -15.42
CA PHE A 85 -1.64 -5.54 -14.94
C PHE A 85 -2.48 -6.13 -16.07
N THR A 86 -2.46 -5.49 -17.24
CA THR A 86 -3.16 -5.99 -18.43
C THR A 86 -2.61 -7.32 -18.89
N GLU A 87 -1.28 -7.47 -18.95
CA GLU A 87 -0.63 -8.73 -19.32
C GLU A 87 -1.05 -9.88 -18.40
N TRP A 88 -1.04 -9.63 -17.08
CA TRP A 88 -1.47 -10.63 -16.12
C TRP A 88 -2.97 -10.97 -16.19
N ALA A 89 -3.83 -9.98 -16.43
CA ALA A 89 -5.25 -10.22 -16.64
C ALA A 89 -5.49 -11.13 -17.86
N GLU A 90 -4.79 -10.89 -18.95
CA GLU A 90 -4.85 -11.72 -20.15
C GLU A 90 -4.32 -13.13 -19.90
N GLU A 91 -3.16 -13.26 -19.26
CA GLU A 91 -2.56 -14.56 -18.96
C GLU A 91 -3.40 -15.41 -18.00
N CYS A 92 -4.05 -14.77 -17.05
CA CYS A 92 -4.94 -15.44 -16.10
C CYS A 92 -6.36 -15.60 -16.58
N GLU A 93 -6.70 -15.11 -17.79
CA GLU A 93 -8.05 -15.12 -18.36
C GLU A 93 -9.07 -14.46 -17.41
N ALA A 94 -8.67 -13.37 -16.76
CA ALA A 94 -9.48 -12.59 -15.83
C ALA A 94 -9.84 -11.22 -16.40
N ASP A 95 -10.90 -10.60 -15.89
CA ASP A 95 -11.31 -9.26 -16.31
C ASP A 95 -10.31 -8.18 -15.87
N GLU A 96 -9.76 -8.32 -14.68
CA GLU A 96 -8.81 -7.39 -14.11
C GLU A 96 -7.72 -8.11 -13.33
N ALA A 97 -6.52 -7.54 -13.31
CA ALA A 97 -5.43 -7.93 -12.44
C ALA A 97 -4.79 -6.71 -11.77
N ILE A 98 -4.27 -6.90 -10.60
CA ILE A 98 -3.44 -5.93 -9.89
C ILE A 98 -2.18 -6.63 -9.40
N VAL A 99 -1.04 -5.96 -9.47
CA VAL A 99 0.23 -6.46 -8.95
C VAL A 99 0.63 -5.59 -7.76
N LEU A 100 0.88 -6.24 -6.64
CA LEU A 100 1.41 -5.61 -5.44
C LEU A 100 2.82 -6.13 -5.19
N TYR A 101 3.61 -5.34 -4.48
CA TYR A 101 4.95 -5.71 -4.06
C TYR A 101 5.02 -5.75 -2.55
N SER A 102 5.82 -6.66 -2.02
CA SER A 102 6.01 -6.78 -0.58
C SER A 102 7.46 -6.99 -0.19
N SER A 103 7.73 -6.68 1.08
CA SER A 103 8.90 -7.18 1.79
C SER A 103 8.45 -8.07 2.93
N PHE A 104 9.18 -9.14 3.20
CA PHE A 104 8.94 -10.02 4.32
C PHE A 104 10.24 -10.66 4.82
N ASP A 105 10.23 -11.04 6.09
CA ASP A 105 11.35 -11.72 6.74
C ASP A 105 11.00 -13.19 6.98
N THR A 106 11.99 -14.05 6.81
CA THR A 106 11.91 -15.45 7.20
C THR A 106 12.51 -15.67 8.58
N ASP A 107 12.01 -16.66 9.31
CA ASP A 107 12.56 -17.12 10.57
C ASP A 107 13.74 -18.09 10.37
N ALA A 108 14.22 -18.70 11.47
CA ALA A 108 15.32 -19.66 11.43
C ALA A 108 14.99 -20.95 10.66
N SER A 109 13.70 -21.24 10.40
CA SER A 109 13.28 -22.40 9.61
C SER A 109 13.28 -22.12 8.10
N GLY A 110 13.36 -20.85 7.68
CA GLY A 110 13.18 -20.47 6.28
C GLY A 110 11.75 -20.69 5.81
N GLY A 111 10.77 -20.21 6.59
CA GLY A 111 9.38 -20.54 6.38
C GLY A 111 9.14 -22.03 6.71
N ASP A 112 8.65 -22.80 5.79
CA ASP A 112 8.51 -24.24 5.92
C ASP A 112 9.74 -25.03 5.38
N GLY A 113 10.87 -24.36 5.22
CA GLY A 113 12.10 -24.90 4.65
C GLY A 113 12.23 -24.67 3.14
N SER A 114 11.29 -23.97 2.52
CA SER A 114 11.33 -23.66 1.08
C SER A 114 12.06 -22.34 0.75
N LEU A 115 12.36 -21.55 1.76
CA LEU A 115 13.04 -20.25 1.66
C LEU A 115 14.37 -20.26 2.43
N GLU A 116 15.21 -19.27 2.17
CA GLU A 116 16.43 -19.08 2.96
C GLU A 116 16.06 -18.63 4.39
N PRO A 117 16.67 -19.23 5.43
CA PRO A 117 16.40 -18.84 6.81
C PRO A 117 16.98 -17.47 7.15
N ASN A 118 16.32 -16.77 8.07
CA ASN A 118 16.73 -15.46 8.61
C ASN A 118 17.06 -14.43 7.51
N THR A 119 16.26 -14.39 6.48
CA THR A 119 16.49 -13.60 5.26
C THR A 119 15.32 -12.65 5.03
N THR A 120 15.63 -11.43 4.56
CA THR A 120 14.64 -10.47 4.08
C THR A 120 14.45 -10.65 2.58
N TYR A 121 13.22 -10.79 2.15
CA TYR A 121 12.81 -10.82 0.75
C TYR A 121 12.16 -9.50 0.40
N ASP A 122 12.75 -8.76 -0.53
CA ASP A 122 12.24 -7.48 -1.05
C ASP A 122 11.71 -7.65 -2.47
N ASP A 123 10.84 -6.72 -2.88
CA ASP A 123 10.26 -6.70 -4.24
C ASP A 123 9.56 -8.00 -4.65
N PHE A 124 8.99 -8.69 -3.70
CA PHE A 124 8.24 -9.91 -3.94
C PHE A 124 6.87 -9.58 -4.49
N GLN A 125 6.55 -10.12 -5.65
CA GLN A 125 5.33 -9.80 -6.38
C GLN A 125 4.15 -10.66 -5.97
N TRP A 126 2.98 -10.03 -5.91
CA TRP A 126 1.69 -10.67 -5.72
C TRP A 126 0.79 -10.31 -6.88
N ILE A 127 0.31 -11.30 -7.59
CA ILE A 127 -0.62 -11.13 -8.68
C ILE A 127 -2.01 -11.53 -8.20
N LEU A 128 -2.92 -10.56 -8.17
CA LEU A 128 -4.31 -10.77 -7.82
C LEU A 128 -5.19 -10.51 -9.03
N VAL A 129 -6.26 -11.28 -9.12
CA VAL A 129 -7.24 -11.15 -10.20
C VAL A 129 -8.65 -11.05 -9.65
N ARG A 130 -9.54 -10.46 -10.42
CA ARG A 130 -10.98 -10.47 -10.16
C ARG A 130 -11.77 -10.45 -11.46
N ASP A 131 -13.01 -10.89 -11.39
CA ASP A 131 -13.98 -10.82 -12.47
C ASP A 131 -15.19 -9.98 -12.05
N ASN A 132 -15.73 -9.20 -12.98
CA ASN A 132 -16.94 -8.39 -12.79
C ASN A 132 -16.88 -7.44 -11.58
N GLY A 133 -15.71 -6.87 -11.28
CA GLY A 133 -15.53 -5.98 -10.12
C GLY A 133 -15.74 -6.67 -8.77
N GLY A 134 -15.59 -7.99 -8.72
CA GLY A 134 -15.78 -8.81 -7.52
C GLY A 134 -14.60 -8.77 -6.55
N THR A 135 -14.48 -9.83 -5.78
CA THR A 135 -13.42 -9.96 -4.77
C THR A 135 -12.07 -10.28 -5.42
N TRP A 136 -11.02 -9.62 -4.95
CA TRP A 136 -9.65 -9.97 -5.35
C TRP A 136 -9.23 -11.33 -4.82
N GLU A 137 -8.61 -12.11 -5.70
CA GLU A 137 -8.06 -13.42 -5.39
C GLU A 137 -6.57 -13.44 -5.71
N VAL A 138 -5.74 -13.92 -4.77
CA VAL A 138 -4.31 -14.15 -5.02
C VAL A 138 -4.17 -15.32 -6.00
N LYS A 139 -3.66 -15.03 -7.19
CA LYS A 139 -3.52 -16.02 -8.26
C LYS A 139 -2.16 -16.67 -8.28
N THR A 140 -1.12 -15.86 -8.14
CA THR A 140 0.27 -16.32 -8.10
C THR A 140 1.15 -15.27 -7.42
N TYR A 141 2.36 -15.65 -7.10
CA TYR A 141 3.35 -14.78 -6.46
C TYR A 141 4.76 -15.25 -6.78
N GLY A 142 5.74 -14.41 -6.54
CA GLY A 142 7.15 -14.73 -6.74
C GLY A 142 7.97 -13.55 -7.21
N TYR A 143 9.12 -13.84 -7.78
CA TYR A 143 9.92 -12.86 -8.51
C TYR A 143 9.59 -12.93 -10.00
N GLY A 144 9.40 -11.73 -10.61
CA GLY A 144 9.18 -11.60 -12.07
C GLY A 144 10.47 -11.56 -12.85
#